data_916a2837727fd64129aa5f669ef19f47
#
_entry.id   916a2837727fd64129aa5f669ef19f47
#
_cell.length_a   1.000
_cell.length_b   1.000
_cell.length_c   1.000
_cell.angle_alpha   90.00
_cell.angle_beta   90.00
_cell.angle_gamma   90.00
#
_symmetry.space_group_name_H-M   'P 1'
#
loop_
_entity.id
_entity.type
_entity.pdbx_description
1 polymer ?
#
loop_
_entity_poly.entity_id
_entity_poly.type
_entity_poly.pdbx_seq_one_letter_code
_entity_poly.pdbx_strand_id
1 'polypeptide(L)'
;MRIDLTDLSYQAFEQLSNPATTSFHASEYLQSRLQIREFYPTLTKMYSGNDLMERLLHAFTEAKPALSSASISRNLRNWTNKKTVPQNREDIFIIGFALNLSESQTSYLLGFISDYGIHYREPRELAFSYCLRIGRNYLEALDFINQLPPIPPLKKLPDAGFESVRTQTIMDHFSNIQDDETFIQEFKNNLTNFGVLHLRAYDYFIKSFECLKNPYPSFDPASSDFKVEEYSIERVMDDYLTLHMPVGKKRSNYSLIQKMLKADWPNATSLTNILNHKKDVSRKLLLLLYIVTEGVLNDDYDELDEEYLTDEQRLDEHWWRINLILNECGMNELDPRNAYDWLVLYSLNTNDTIGMNEKMEQVIQFLFPSH
;
A
#
# COMPACT_ATOMS: atom_id res chain seq x y z
N MET A 1 8.30 -3.81 0.74
CA MET A 1 9.05 -4.10 -0.52
C MET A 1 9.83 -2.86 -0.91
N ARG A 2 11.14 -2.99 -1.01
CA ARG A 2 12.03 -1.87 -1.34
C ARG A 2 11.81 -1.42 -2.79
N ILE A 3 11.65 -0.12 -3.00
CA ILE A 3 11.47 0.47 -4.33
C ILE A 3 12.82 1.01 -4.80
N ASP A 4 13.32 0.50 -5.93
CA ASP A 4 14.52 1.06 -6.53
C ASP A 4 14.21 2.43 -7.15
N LEU A 5 14.84 3.47 -6.64
CA LEU A 5 14.71 4.82 -7.17
C LEU A 5 15.47 4.92 -8.51
N THR A 6 14.79 5.40 -9.52
CA THR A 6 15.35 5.71 -10.84
C THR A 6 15.69 7.20 -10.92
N ASP A 7 16.44 7.64 -11.94
CA ASP A 7 16.69 9.05 -12.18
C ASP A 7 15.41 9.90 -12.19
N LEU A 8 14.32 9.37 -12.77
CA LEU A 8 13.01 10.02 -12.76
C LEU A 8 12.37 10.09 -11.36
N SER A 9 12.65 9.12 -10.50
CA SER A 9 12.22 9.17 -9.10
C SER A 9 13.01 10.23 -8.33
N TYR A 10 14.30 10.35 -8.58
CA TYR A 10 15.12 11.41 -8.00
C TYR A 10 14.68 12.79 -8.47
N GLN A 11 14.39 12.98 -9.75
CA GLN A 11 13.84 14.24 -10.27
C GLN A 11 12.49 14.59 -9.62
N ALA A 12 11.62 13.60 -9.41
CA ALA A 12 10.37 13.80 -8.71
C ALA A 12 10.60 14.18 -7.23
N PHE A 13 11.65 13.65 -6.63
CA PHE A 13 12.05 13.96 -5.25
C PHE A 13 12.70 15.33 -5.10
N GLU A 14 13.57 15.75 -6.03
CA GLU A 14 14.18 17.11 -6.02
C GLU A 14 13.14 18.23 -5.95
N GLN A 15 11.96 18.02 -6.55
CA GLN A 15 10.87 19.01 -6.46
C GLN A 15 10.28 19.11 -5.04
N LEU A 16 10.42 18.05 -4.22
CA LEU A 16 9.96 18.04 -2.83
C LEU A 16 10.92 18.78 -1.90
N SER A 17 12.21 18.68 -2.17
CA SER A 17 13.27 19.28 -1.34
C SER A 17 13.42 20.80 -1.59
N ASN A 18 12.73 21.35 -2.59
CA ASN A 18 12.80 22.78 -2.89
C ASN A 18 11.90 23.57 -1.93
N PRO A 19 12.45 24.35 -0.98
CA PRO A 19 11.67 25.11 0.01
C PRO A 19 10.76 26.18 -0.61
N ALA A 20 11.01 26.58 -1.87
CA ALA A 20 10.15 27.51 -2.60
C ALA A 20 8.89 26.87 -3.21
N THR A 21 8.73 25.55 -3.11
CA THR A 21 7.56 24.85 -3.66
C THR A 21 6.33 25.10 -2.78
N THR A 22 5.45 25.99 -3.22
CA THR A 22 4.16 26.25 -2.56
C THR A 22 3.15 25.16 -2.87
N SER A 23 2.08 25.05 -2.07
CA SER A 23 0.98 24.09 -2.29
C SER A 23 0.33 24.25 -3.68
N PHE A 24 0.30 25.47 -4.22
CA PHE A 24 -0.15 25.73 -5.58
C PHE A 24 0.81 25.09 -6.61
N HIS A 25 2.11 25.35 -6.51
CA HIS A 25 3.11 24.76 -7.42
C HIS A 25 3.15 23.23 -7.31
N ALA A 26 2.96 22.67 -6.10
CA ALA A 26 2.84 21.24 -5.89
C ALA A 26 1.64 20.66 -6.64
N SER A 27 0.49 21.33 -6.60
CA SER A 27 -0.70 20.92 -7.34
C SER A 27 -0.50 20.95 -8.86
N GLU A 28 0.18 21.97 -9.38
CA GLU A 28 0.54 22.07 -10.80
C GLU A 28 1.52 20.96 -11.21
N TYR A 29 2.54 20.69 -10.39
CA TYR A 29 3.50 19.61 -10.65
C TYR A 29 2.79 18.27 -10.74
N LEU A 30 1.93 17.94 -9.77
CA LEU A 30 1.14 16.70 -9.78
C LEU A 30 0.30 16.58 -11.05
N GLN A 31 -0.37 17.64 -11.48
CA GLN A 31 -1.29 17.59 -12.62
C GLN A 31 -0.59 17.51 -13.97
N SER A 32 0.57 18.15 -14.12
CA SER A 32 1.15 18.42 -15.45
C SER A 32 2.56 17.85 -15.66
N ARG A 33 3.31 17.58 -14.60
CA ARG A 33 4.73 17.21 -14.68
C ARG A 33 5.07 15.85 -14.10
N LEU A 34 4.30 15.36 -13.11
CA LEU A 34 4.59 14.08 -12.48
C LEU A 34 4.49 12.95 -13.49
N GLN A 35 5.60 12.25 -13.70
CA GLN A 35 5.65 11.07 -14.55
C GLN A 35 5.35 9.83 -13.70
N ILE A 36 4.10 9.37 -13.76
CA ILE A 36 3.67 8.18 -13.03
C ILE A 36 4.34 6.93 -13.62
N ARG A 37 4.65 5.97 -12.75
CA ARG A 37 5.06 4.64 -13.20
C ARG A 37 3.93 3.95 -13.94
N GLU A 38 4.26 3.34 -15.08
CA GLU A 38 3.30 2.66 -15.92
C GLU A 38 3.60 1.16 -15.94
N PHE A 39 2.55 0.35 -15.82
CA PHE A 39 2.63 -1.11 -15.76
C PHE A 39 3.35 -1.72 -16.96
N TYR A 40 2.86 -1.44 -18.17
CA TYR A 40 3.38 -2.08 -19.37
C TYR A 40 4.83 -1.71 -19.71
N PRO A 41 5.26 -0.45 -19.65
CA PRO A 41 6.68 -0.10 -19.79
C PRO A 41 7.57 -0.76 -18.75
N THR A 42 7.07 -0.96 -17.54
CA THR A 42 7.82 -1.68 -16.50
C THR A 42 7.93 -3.16 -16.83
N LEU A 43 6.84 -3.80 -17.26
CA LEU A 43 6.83 -5.20 -17.67
C LEU A 43 7.81 -5.47 -18.81
N THR A 44 7.84 -4.59 -19.83
CA THR A 44 8.78 -4.74 -20.97
C THR A 44 10.24 -4.53 -20.61
N LYS A 45 10.54 -3.79 -19.53
CA LYS A 45 11.91 -3.70 -18.98
C LYS A 45 12.32 -4.98 -18.23
N MET A 46 11.36 -5.66 -17.61
CA MET A 46 11.62 -6.91 -16.89
C MET A 46 11.76 -8.11 -17.83
N TYR A 47 11.08 -8.07 -18.97
CA TYR A 47 11.14 -9.12 -19.98
C TYR A 47 11.51 -8.55 -21.34
N SER A 48 12.70 -8.87 -21.80
CA SER A 48 13.26 -8.35 -23.08
C SER A 48 13.00 -9.23 -24.30
N GLY A 49 12.25 -10.34 -24.16
CA GLY A 49 11.92 -11.25 -25.25
C GLY A 49 10.91 -10.63 -26.21
N ASN A 50 11.05 -10.97 -27.51
CA ASN A 50 10.13 -10.51 -28.56
C ASN A 50 8.79 -11.26 -28.56
N ASP A 51 8.67 -12.34 -27.81
CA ASP A 51 7.53 -13.26 -27.73
C ASP A 51 6.58 -12.96 -26.53
N LEU A 52 6.73 -11.79 -25.90
CA LEU A 52 5.95 -11.37 -24.73
C LEU A 52 4.45 -11.63 -24.90
N MET A 53 3.86 -11.15 -25.99
CA MET A 53 2.42 -11.25 -26.22
C MET A 53 1.97 -12.69 -26.49
N GLU A 54 2.78 -13.49 -27.17
CA GLU A 54 2.51 -14.90 -27.46
C GLU A 54 2.52 -15.70 -26.14
N ARG A 55 3.54 -15.55 -25.33
CA ARG A 55 3.62 -16.20 -24.02
C ARG A 55 2.46 -15.84 -23.11
N LEU A 56 2.11 -14.56 -23.01
CA LEU A 56 0.97 -14.13 -22.21
C LEU A 56 -0.34 -14.71 -22.75
N LEU A 57 -0.56 -14.69 -24.08
CA LEU A 57 -1.78 -15.25 -24.66
C LEU A 57 -1.90 -16.74 -24.37
N HIS A 58 -0.82 -17.50 -24.51
CA HIS A 58 -0.77 -18.92 -24.22
C HIS A 58 -1.10 -19.17 -22.74
N ALA A 59 -0.36 -18.53 -21.82
CA ALA A 59 -0.52 -18.72 -20.38
C ALA A 59 -1.92 -18.36 -19.89
N PHE A 60 -2.48 -17.23 -20.34
CA PHE A 60 -3.85 -16.85 -19.96
C PHE A 60 -4.92 -17.78 -20.56
N THR A 61 -4.67 -18.36 -21.73
CA THR A 61 -5.60 -19.34 -22.33
C THR A 61 -5.62 -20.63 -21.52
N GLU A 62 -4.47 -21.09 -21.06
CA GLU A 62 -4.38 -22.27 -20.20
C GLU A 62 -4.94 -22.00 -18.78
N ALA A 63 -4.57 -20.87 -18.18
CA ALA A 63 -4.97 -20.51 -16.83
C ALA A 63 -6.46 -20.17 -16.69
N LYS A 64 -7.09 -19.66 -17.75
CA LYS A 64 -8.48 -19.19 -17.76
C LYS A 64 -9.32 -19.81 -18.88
N PRO A 65 -9.53 -21.13 -18.88
CA PRO A 65 -10.23 -21.84 -19.97
C PRO A 65 -11.69 -21.38 -20.14
N ALA A 66 -12.30 -20.72 -19.13
CA ALA A 66 -13.65 -20.17 -19.25
C ALA A 66 -13.71 -18.88 -20.10
N LEU A 67 -12.58 -18.22 -20.37
CA LEU A 67 -12.53 -17.03 -21.19
C LEU A 67 -12.23 -17.36 -22.65
N SER A 68 -12.90 -16.67 -23.56
CA SER A 68 -12.57 -16.79 -24.98
C SER A 68 -11.21 -16.17 -25.31
N SER A 69 -10.48 -16.75 -26.24
CA SER A 69 -9.19 -16.21 -26.72
C SER A 69 -9.30 -14.75 -27.21
N ALA A 70 -10.47 -14.38 -27.80
CA ALA A 70 -10.74 -13.00 -28.21
C ALA A 70 -10.82 -12.03 -26.97
N SER A 71 -11.41 -12.47 -25.85
CA SER A 71 -11.49 -11.69 -24.63
C SER A 71 -10.13 -11.51 -24.00
N ILE A 72 -9.34 -12.58 -23.92
CA ILE A 72 -7.95 -12.55 -23.43
C ILE A 72 -7.12 -11.59 -24.28
N SER A 73 -7.13 -11.74 -25.60
CA SER A 73 -6.39 -10.87 -26.55
C SER A 73 -6.80 -9.39 -26.42
N ARG A 74 -8.07 -9.10 -26.13
CA ARG A 74 -8.55 -7.73 -25.87
C ARG A 74 -7.95 -7.17 -24.59
N ASN A 75 -7.96 -7.93 -23.50
CA ASN A 75 -7.38 -7.51 -22.22
C ASN A 75 -5.89 -7.23 -22.37
N LEU A 76 -5.14 -8.13 -22.99
CA LEU A 76 -3.71 -7.95 -23.24
C LEU A 76 -3.43 -6.69 -24.07
N ARG A 77 -4.19 -6.45 -25.15
CA ARG A 77 -4.08 -5.20 -25.94
C ARG A 77 -4.42 -3.95 -25.16
N ASN A 78 -5.38 -4.01 -24.22
CA ASN A 78 -5.70 -2.86 -23.37
C ASN A 78 -4.54 -2.54 -22.43
N TRP A 79 -3.83 -3.53 -21.90
CA TRP A 79 -2.64 -3.31 -21.06
C TRP A 79 -1.48 -2.73 -21.88
N THR A 80 -1.20 -3.26 -23.07
CA THR A 80 -0.14 -2.74 -23.95
C THR A 80 -0.40 -1.31 -24.40
N ASN A 81 -1.66 -0.96 -24.67
CA ASN A 81 -2.06 0.39 -25.06
C ASN A 81 -2.27 1.34 -23.85
N LYS A 82 -1.84 0.95 -22.65
CA LYS A 82 -1.93 1.75 -21.42
C LYS A 82 -3.36 2.19 -21.06
N LYS A 83 -4.38 1.54 -21.60
CA LYS A 83 -5.80 1.85 -21.31
C LYS A 83 -6.23 1.34 -19.94
N THR A 84 -5.73 0.19 -19.57
CA THR A 84 -6.01 -0.48 -18.30
C THR A 84 -4.76 -1.18 -17.78
N VAL A 85 -4.79 -1.56 -16.50
CA VAL A 85 -3.84 -2.49 -15.89
C VAL A 85 -4.58 -3.77 -15.52
N PRO A 86 -3.88 -4.89 -15.24
CA PRO A 86 -4.52 -6.06 -14.63
C PRO A 86 -5.28 -5.65 -13.37
N GLN A 87 -6.47 -6.22 -13.15
CA GLN A 87 -7.32 -5.87 -12.00
C GLN A 87 -7.32 -6.94 -10.93
N ASN A 88 -6.78 -8.12 -11.25
CA ASN A 88 -6.73 -9.25 -10.36
C ASN A 88 -5.27 -9.58 -10.04
N ARG A 89 -4.96 -9.80 -8.77
CA ARG A 89 -3.62 -10.20 -8.30
C ARG A 89 -3.16 -11.50 -8.95
N GLU A 90 -4.07 -12.45 -9.16
CA GLU A 90 -3.78 -13.71 -9.86
C GLU A 90 -3.30 -13.51 -11.31
N ASP A 91 -3.79 -12.47 -12.01
CA ASP A 91 -3.30 -12.12 -13.36
C ASP A 91 -1.81 -11.78 -13.33
N ILE A 92 -1.34 -11.12 -12.28
CA ILE A 92 0.09 -10.81 -12.10
C ILE A 92 0.91 -12.08 -11.87
N PHE A 93 0.41 -13.03 -11.07
CA PHE A 93 1.09 -14.33 -10.91
C PHE A 93 1.14 -15.11 -12.22
N ILE A 94 0.05 -15.15 -13.00
CA ILE A 94 0.07 -15.76 -14.33
C ILE A 94 1.14 -15.11 -15.22
N ILE A 95 1.26 -13.77 -15.21
CA ILE A 95 2.30 -13.04 -15.93
C ILE A 95 3.69 -13.44 -15.41
N GLY A 96 3.87 -13.50 -14.08
CA GLY A 96 5.13 -13.90 -13.45
C GLY A 96 5.60 -15.28 -13.92
N PHE A 97 4.72 -16.27 -13.86
CA PHE A 97 5.01 -17.62 -14.34
C PHE A 97 5.27 -17.69 -15.86
N ALA A 98 4.41 -17.03 -16.67
CA ALA A 98 4.54 -17.03 -18.13
C ALA A 98 5.87 -16.48 -18.63
N LEU A 99 6.40 -15.49 -17.95
CA LEU A 99 7.62 -14.78 -18.32
C LEU A 99 8.85 -15.20 -17.51
N ASN A 100 8.71 -16.20 -16.63
CA ASN A 100 9.77 -16.63 -15.70
C ASN A 100 10.36 -15.46 -14.90
N LEU A 101 9.50 -14.56 -14.43
CA LEU A 101 9.93 -13.46 -13.57
C LEU A 101 10.32 -14.00 -12.20
N SER A 102 11.28 -13.32 -11.57
CA SER A 102 11.63 -13.63 -10.19
C SER A 102 10.48 -13.30 -9.23
N GLU A 103 10.53 -13.86 -8.04
CA GLU A 103 9.61 -13.53 -6.94
C GLU A 103 9.57 -12.02 -6.69
N SER A 104 10.73 -11.36 -6.64
CA SER A 104 10.84 -9.90 -6.42
C SER A 104 10.23 -9.09 -7.57
N GLN A 105 10.44 -9.50 -8.83
CA GLN A 105 9.84 -8.85 -9.99
C GLN A 105 8.31 -8.98 -9.99
N THR A 106 7.80 -10.18 -9.68
CA THR A 106 6.36 -10.43 -9.58
C THR A 106 5.74 -9.63 -8.43
N SER A 107 6.40 -9.60 -7.28
CA SER A 107 6.01 -8.78 -6.13
C SER A 107 5.95 -7.29 -6.47
N TYR A 108 6.93 -6.80 -7.23
CA TYR A 108 6.94 -5.42 -7.71
C TYR A 108 5.76 -5.10 -8.64
N LEU A 109 5.42 -6.02 -9.55
CA LEU A 109 4.26 -5.85 -10.44
C LEU A 109 2.93 -5.85 -9.68
N LEU A 110 2.79 -6.64 -8.62
CA LEU A 110 1.62 -6.60 -7.74
C LEU A 110 1.40 -5.21 -7.14
N GLY A 111 2.46 -4.47 -6.83
CA GLY A 111 2.40 -3.12 -6.32
C GLY A 111 1.77 -2.08 -7.26
N PHE A 112 1.57 -2.38 -8.57
CA PHE A 112 0.83 -1.52 -9.49
C PHE A 112 -0.69 -1.61 -9.31
N ILE A 113 -1.18 -2.69 -8.70
CA ILE A 113 -2.61 -2.97 -8.60
C ILE A 113 -3.12 -3.05 -7.16
N SER A 114 -2.22 -3.02 -6.19
CA SER A 114 -2.56 -3.10 -4.76
C SER A 114 -1.52 -2.39 -3.90
N ASP A 115 -1.85 -2.21 -2.63
CA ASP A 115 -1.01 -1.52 -1.64
C ASP A 115 0.27 -2.30 -1.27
N TYR A 116 0.38 -3.56 -1.67
CA TYR A 116 1.47 -4.45 -1.27
C TYR A 116 1.88 -5.40 -2.41
N GLY A 117 3.10 -5.91 -2.35
CA GLY A 117 3.59 -6.96 -3.22
C GLY A 117 2.96 -8.32 -2.92
N ILE A 118 3.74 -9.38 -2.85
CA ILE A 118 3.26 -10.71 -2.43
C ILE A 118 2.82 -10.65 -0.98
N HIS A 119 1.61 -11.12 -0.71
CA HIS A 119 1.08 -11.21 0.64
C HIS A 119 1.49 -12.53 1.29
N TYR A 120 2.64 -12.54 1.96
CA TYR A 120 3.22 -13.77 2.54
C TYR A 120 2.38 -14.42 3.65
N ARG A 121 1.37 -13.74 4.17
CA ARG A 121 0.40 -14.32 5.11
C ARG A 121 -0.83 -14.91 4.40
N GLU A 122 -1.01 -14.63 3.12
CA GLU A 122 -2.03 -15.26 2.29
C GLU A 122 -1.44 -16.55 1.71
N PRO A 123 -1.95 -17.71 2.10
CA PRO A 123 -1.35 -19.01 1.82
C PRO A 123 -1.13 -19.32 0.35
N ARG A 124 -2.08 -18.92 -0.49
CA ARG A 124 -2.01 -19.13 -1.94
C ARG A 124 -0.87 -18.30 -2.55
N GLU A 125 -0.72 -17.03 -2.13
CA GLU A 125 0.34 -16.18 -2.63
C GLU A 125 1.71 -16.61 -2.12
N LEU A 126 1.80 -17.06 -0.87
CA LEU A 126 3.01 -17.67 -0.31
C LEU A 126 3.44 -18.91 -1.12
N ALA A 127 2.50 -19.78 -1.48
CA ALA A 127 2.80 -20.94 -2.32
C ALA A 127 3.20 -20.54 -3.74
N PHE A 128 2.57 -19.52 -4.32
CA PHE A 128 2.99 -18.97 -5.62
C PHE A 128 4.42 -18.41 -5.54
N SER A 129 4.77 -17.68 -4.48
CA SER A 129 6.13 -17.13 -4.33
C SER A 129 7.18 -18.25 -4.31
N TYR A 130 6.91 -19.33 -3.57
CA TYR A 130 7.75 -20.51 -3.55
C TYR A 130 7.88 -21.14 -4.94
N CYS A 131 6.77 -21.37 -5.64
CA CYS A 131 6.76 -21.97 -6.97
C CYS A 131 7.49 -21.13 -8.02
N LEU A 132 7.38 -19.79 -7.96
CA LEU A 132 8.18 -18.87 -8.78
C LEU A 132 9.68 -19.06 -8.53
N ARG A 133 10.09 -19.17 -7.28
CA ARG A 133 11.49 -19.29 -6.87
C ARG A 133 12.12 -20.60 -7.35
N ILE A 134 11.39 -21.71 -7.30
CA ILE A 134 11.88 -23.01 -7.77
C ILE A 134 11.62 -23.28 -9.25
N GLY A 135 11.06 -22.30 -10.01
CA GLY A 135 10.92 -22.36 -11.45
C GLY A 135 9.78 -23.23 -11.97
N ARG A 136 8.71 -23.44 -11.19
CA ARG A 136 7.49 -24.12 -11.65
C ARG A 136 6.70 -23.23 -12.62
N ASN A 137 5.87 -23.88 -13.45
CA ASN A 137 4.85 -23.17 -14.23
C ASN A 137 3.56 -22.95 -13.39
N TYR A 138 2.62 -22.16 -13.94
CA TYR A 138 1.39 -21.78 -13.21
C TYR A 138 0.50 -22.98 -12.86
N LEU A 139 0.34 -23.96 -13.76
CA LEU A 139 -0.50 -25.14 -13.51
C LEU A 139 0.12 -26.05 -12.45
N GLU A 140 1.44 -26.28 -12.51
CA GLU A 140 2.19 -26.99 -11.47
C GLU A 140 2.06 -26.31 -10.11
N ALA A 141 2.06 -24.97 -10.07
CA ALA A 141 1.85 -24.20 -8.85
C ALA A 141 0.42 -24.40 -8.30
N LEU A 142 -0.60 -24.46 -9.16
CA LEU A 142 -1.97 -24.78 -8.74
C LEU A 142 -2.08 -26.19 -8.17
N ASP A 143 -1.45 -27.18 -8.83
CA ASP A 143 -1.43 -28.56 -8.36
C ASP A 143 -0.72 -28.66 -6.99
N PHE A 144 0.35 -27.95 -6.78
CA PHE A 144 1.03 -27.86 -5.49
C PHE A 144 0.14 -27.24 -4.42
N ILE A 145 -0.53 -26.13 -4.71
CA ILE A 145 -1.45 -25.46 -3.77
C ILE A 145 -2.57 -26.42 -3.31
N ASN A 146 -3.10 -27.22 -4.23
CA ASN A 146 -4.15 -28.20 -3.91
C ASN A 146 -3.68 -29.31 -2.96
N GLN A 147 -2.39 -29.52 -2.79
CA GLN A 147 -1.80 -30.48 -1.86
C GLN A 147 -1.58 -29.91 -0.46
N LEU A 148 -1.64 -28.56 -0.31
CA LEU A 148 -1.43 -27.91 0.97
C LEU A 148 -2.57 -28.20 1.94
N PRO A 149 -2.28 -28.28 3.25
CA PRO A 149 -3.32 -28.51 4.25
C PRO A 149 -4.30 -27.31 4.27
N PRO A 150 -5.60 -27.58 4.48
CA PRO A 150 -6.60 -26.53 4.56
C PRO A 150 -6.34 -25.64 5.79
N ILE A 151 -6.53 -24.35 5.61
CA ILE A 151 -6.39 -23.38 6.71
C ILE A 151 -7.66 -23.42 7.54
N PRO A 152 -7.54 -23.57 8.87
CA PRO A 152 -8.70 -23.49 9.73
C PRO A 152 -9.32 -22.10 9.63
N PRO A 153 -10.66 -21.99 9.53
CA PRO A 153 -11.31 -20.68 9.55
C PRO A 153 -10.95 -19.97 10.86
N LEU A 154 -10.52 -18.70 10.75
CA LEU A 154 -10.25 -17.87 11.91
C LEU A 154 -11.51 -17.76 12.77
N LYS A 155 -11.56 -18.49 13.87
CA LYS A 155 -12.72 -18.53 14.78
C LYS A 155 -12.92 -17.25 15.57
N LYS A 156 -11.85 -16.51 15.82
CA LYS A 156 -11.81 -15.17 16.45
C LYS A 156 -10.48 -14.51 16.09
N LEU A 157 -10.47 -13.18 16.07
CA LEU A 157 -9.21 -12.44 16.18
C LEU A 157 -8.51 -12.88 17.48
N PRO A 158 -7.19 -12.98 17.47
CA PRO A 158 -6.44 -13.23 18.68
C PRO A 158 -6.84 -12.19 19.73
N ASP A 159 -7.06 -12.65 20.97
CA ASP A 159 -7.31 -11.75 22.09
C ASP A 159 -6.14 -10.76 22.25
N ALA A 160 -6.43 -9.58 22.82
CA ALA A 160 -5.42 -8.57 23.10
C ALA A 160 -4.25 -9.21 23.90
N GLY A 161 -3.06 -9.25 23.26
CA GLY A 161 -1.86 -9.94 23.78
C GLY A 161 -1.29 -11.02 22.85
N PHE A 162 -1.95 -11.33 21.74
CA PHE A 162 -1.37 -12.16 20.70
C PHE A 162 -0.32 -11.34 19.92
N GLU A 163 0.96 -11.66 20.14
CA GLU A 163 2.03 -11.12 19.29
C GLU A 163 1.80 -11.61 17.85
N SER A 164 1.30 -10.71 17.01
CA SER A 164 1.18 -11.02 15.58
C SER A 164 2.59 -11.19 15.02
N VAL A 165 2.89 -12.39 14.52
CA VAL A 165 4.15 -12.62 13.80
C VAL A 165 4.22 -11.64 12.65
N ARG A 166 5.31 -10.88 12.56
CA ARG A 166 5.53 -9.90 11.48
C ARG A 166 5.50 -10.60 10.13
N THR A 167 4.88 -9.99 9.13
CA THR A 167 4.85 -10.53 7.76
C THR A 167 6.26 -10.80 7.23
N GLN A 168 7.23 -9.96 7.59
CA GLN A 168 8.64 -10.16 7.27
C GLN A 168 9.20 -11.46 7.87
N THR A 169 8.85 -11.80 9.10
CA THR A 169 9.29 -13.05 9.74
C THR A 169 8.79 -14.28 8.98
N ILE A 170 7.53 -14.25 8.51
CA ILE A 170 6.99 -15.35 7.69
C ILE A 170 7.77 -15.41 6.36
N MET A 171 7.96 -14.29 5.69
CA MET A 171 8.75 -14.21 4.46
C MET A 171 10.15 -14.80 4.67
N ASP A 172 10.85 -14.42 5.74
CA ASP A 172 12.21 -14.89 6.04
C ASP A 172 12.26 -16.40 6.30
N HIS A 173 11.27 -16.97 7.02
CA HIS A 173 11.18 -18.42 7.26
C HIS A 173 11.04 -19.20 5.95
N PHE A 174 10.25 -18.69 4.98
CA PHE A 174 10.00 -19.39 3.73
C PHE A 174 11.01 -19.08 2.62
N SER A 175 11.79 -17.99 2.74
CA SER A 175 12.67 -17.49 1.66
C SER A 175 13.75 -18.48 1.22
N ASN A 176 14.24 -19.32 2.11
CA ASN A 176 15.34 -20.23 1.86
C ASN A 176 14.90 -21.68 1.53
N ILE A 177 13.60 -21.96 1.55
CA ILE A 177 13.08 -23.31 1.30
C ILE A 177 13.16 -23.62 -0.20
N GLN A 178 13.72 -24.78 -0.54
CA GLN A 178 13.96 -25.24 -1.91
C GLN A 178 13.22 -26.54 -2.27
N ASP A 179 12.63 -27.22 -1.30
CA ASP A 179 11.95 -28.51 -1.50
C ASP A 179 10.52 -28.51 -0.90
N ASP A 180 9.65 -29.32 -1.49
CA ASP A 180 8.23 -29.39 -1.16
C ASP A 180 7.97 -29.90 0.25
N GLU A 181 8.74 -30.88 0.70
CA GLU A 181 8.54 -31.53 1.98
C GLU A 181 8.78 -30.52 3.13
N THR A 182 9.90 -29.80 3.06
CA THR A 182 10.21 -28.72 4.01
C THR A 182 9.16 -27.61 3.94
N PHE A 183 8.74 -27.22 2.72
CA PHE A 183 7.70 -26.19 2.57
C PHE A 183 6.39 -26.60 3.25
N ILE A 184 5.91 -27.81 2.98
CA ILE A 184 4.66 -28.33 3.57
C ILE A 184 4.77 -28.43 5.09
N GLN A 185 5.93 -28.83 5.61
CA GLN A 185 6.15 -28.92 7.06
C GLN A 185 6.12 -27.53 7.71
N GLU A 186 6.85 -26.55 7.15
CA GLU A 186 6.83 -25.17 7.65
C GLU A 186 5.45 -24.51 7.48
N PHE A 187 4.75 -24.80 6.39
CA PHE A 187 3.37 -24.37 6.20
C PHE A 187 2.45 -24.88 7.31
N LYS A 188 2.57 -26.16 7.70
CA LYS A 188 1.79 -26.73 8.83
C LYS A 188 2.14 -26.04 10.15
N ASN A 189 3.41 -25.76 10.40
CA ASN A 189 3.87 -25.10 11.62
C ASN A 189 3.31 -23.67 11.74
N ASN A 190 3.02 -23.02 10.61
CA ASN A 190 2.58 -21.64 10.54
C ASN A 190 1.07 -21.46 10.27
N LEU A 191 0.25 -22.50 10.33
CA LEU A 191 -1.19 -22.42 10.01
C LEU A 191 -1.94 -21.33 10.79
N THR A 192 -1.55 -21.06 12.03
CA THR A 192 -2.16 -20.01 12.88
C THR A 192 -1.70 -18.60 12.54
N ASN A 193 -0.59 -18.47 11.81
CA ASN A 193 -0.02 -17.18 11.41
C ASN A 193 -0.58 -16.68 10.08
N PHE A 194 -1.28 -17.54 9.33
CA PHE A 194 -1.87 -17.17 8.06
C PHE A 194 -3.20 -16.42 8.26
N GLY A 195 -3.45 -15.48 7.36
CA GLY A 195 -4.69 -14.71 7.32
C GLY A 195 -4.58 -13.57 6.33
N VAL A 196 -5.74 -13.13 5.82
CA VAL A 196 -5.82 -12.06 4.81
C VAL A 196 -5.71 -10.65 5.40
N LEU A 197 -5.86 -10.51 6.73
CA LEU A 197 -5.80 -9.21 7.38
C LEU A 197 -4.36 -8.88 7.82
N HIS A 198 -3.95 -7.65 7.59
CA HIS A 198 -2.67 -7.10 8.03
C HIS A 198 -2.78 -6.64 9.50
N LEU A 199 -2.63 -7.57 10.46
CA LEU A 199 -2.81 -7.28 11.88
C LEU A 199 -1.92 -6.13 12.36
N ARG A 200 -0.67 -6.06 11.89
CA ARG A 200 0.24 -4.96 12.24
C ARG A 200 -0.26 -3.61 11.76
N ALA A 201 -0.84 -3.57 10.54
CA ALA A 201 -1.48 -2.36 10.02
C ALA A 201 -2.69 -1.95 10.86
N TYR A 202 -3.43 -2.94 11.37
CA TYR A 202 -4.53 -2.69 12.30
C TYR A 202 -4.06 -2.10 13.63
N ASP A 203 -2.94 -2.57 14.18
CA ASP A 203 -2.36 -2.02 15.42
C ASP A 203 -1.98 -0.54 15.24
N TYR A 204 -1.32 -0.21 14.12
CA TYR A 204 -1.01 1.20 13.79
C TYR A 204 -2.28 2.03 13.58
N PHE A 205 -3.27 1.48 12.87
CA PHE A 205 -4.55 2.14 12.68
C PHE A 205 -5.23 2.48 14.01
N ILE A 206 -5.33 1.53 14.93
CA ILE A 206 -5.98 1.73 16.23
C ILE A 206 -5.25 2.80 17.03
N LYS A 207 -3.91 2.73 17.15
CA LYS A 207 -3.12 3.74 17.87
C LYS A 207 -3.41 5.15 17.35
N SER A 208 -3.29 5.37 16.03
CA SER A 208 -3.54 6.68 15.42
C SER A 208 -5.00 7.12 15.56
N PHE A 209 -5.93 6.20 15.36
CA PHE A 209 -7.35 6.52 15.41
C PHE A 209 -7.80 6.91 16.80
N GLU A 210 -7.29 6.27 17.86
CA GLU A 210 -7.55 6.65 19.25
C GLU A 210 -6.95 8.03 19.59
N CYS A 211 -5.78 8.39 19.06
CA CYS A 211 -5.25 9.76 19.18
C CYS A 211 -6.22 10.80 18.59
N LEU A 212 -6.81 10.52 17.42
CA LEU A 212 -7.77 11.44 16.79
C LEU A 212 -9.12 11.49 17.49
N LYS A 213 -9.54 10.39 18.13
CA LYS A 213 -10.76 10.36 18.94
C LYS A 213 -10.61 11.13 20.25
N ASN A 214 -9.40 11.19 20.80
CA ASN A 214 -9.09 11.82 22.09
C ASN A 214 -8.00 12.89 21.92
N PRO A 215 -8.23 13.98 21.17
CA PRO A 215 -7.20 14.97 20.85
C PRO A 215 -6.73 15.79 22.06
N TYR A 216 -7.46 15.70 23.17
CA TYR A 216 -7.12 16.36 24.44
C TYR A 216 -7.06 15.33 25.56
N PRO A 217 -5.98 14.54 25.69
CA PRO A 217 -5.83 13.66 26.84
C PRO A 217 -5.85 14.50 28.11
N SER A 218 -6.69 14.14 29.08
CA SER A 218 -6.76 14.84 30.36
C SER A 218 -5.40 14.71 31.05
N PHE A 219 -4.69 15.81 31.20
CA PHE A 219 -3.40 15.90 31.88
C PHE A 219 -3.46 15.50 33.35
N ASP A 220 -4.65 15.38 33.93
CA ASP A 220 -4.86 14.99 35.33
C ASP A 220 -5.97 13.94 35.43
N PRO A 221 -5.60 12.66 35.64
CA PRO A 221 -6.59 11.60 35.86
C PRO A 221 -7.40 11.78 37.18
N ALA A 222 -6.98 12.70 38.06
CA ALA A 222 -7.65 12.98 39.32
C ALA A 222 -8.70 14.12 39.22
N SER A 223 -8.71 14.89 38.15
CA SER A 223 -9.71 15.93 37.90
C SER A 223 -10.99 15.34 37.28
N SER A 224 -11.90 14.91 38.13
CA SER A 224 -13.16 14.23 37.77
C SER A 224 -14.20 15.07 37.03
N ASP A 225 -13.93 16.36 36.77
CA ASP A 225 -14.97 17.31 36.33
C ASP A 225 -15.04 17.61 34.85
N PHE A 226 -14.07 17.11 34.01
CA PHE A 226 -14.13 17.24 32.57
C PHE A 226 -14.07 15.85 31.93
N LYS A 227 -15.25 15.24 31.68
CA LYS A 227 -15.35 14.15 30.70
C LYS A 227 -15.15 14.75 29.32
N VAL A 228 -13.94 14.62 28.77
CA VAL A 228 -13.72 14.90 27.36
C VAL A 228 -14.54 13.87 26.58
N GLU A 229 -15.53 14.32 25.83
CA GLU A 229 -16.37 13.45 25.01
C GLU A 229 -15.51 12.92 23.85
N GLU A 230 -15.37 11.60 23.74
CA GLU A 230 -14.69 10.99 22.59
C GLU A 230 -15.37 11.42 21.28
N TYR A 231 -14.56 11.74 20.27
CA TYR A 231 -15.09 12.06 18.96
C TYR A 231 -15.71 10.83 18.29
N SER A 232 -16.87 11.03 17.66
CA SER A 232 -17.46 9.98 16.82
C SER A 232 -16.63 9.75 15.56
N ILE A 233 -16.84 8.60 14.89
CA ILE A 233 -16.18 8.29 13.62
C ILE A 233 -16.43 9.38 12.58
N GLU A 234 -17.68 9.89 12.51
CA GLU A 234 -18.08 10.96 11.61
C GLU A 234 -17.29 12.24 11.89
N ARG A 235 -17.13 12.58 13.16
CA ARG A 235 -16.38 13.77 13.55
C ARG A 235 -14.89 13.62 13.23
N VAL A 236 -14.27 12.48 13.51
CA VAL A 236 -12.88 12.21 13.10
C VAL A 236 -12.72 12.32 11.57
N MET A 237 -13.71 11.82 10.82
CA MET A 237 -13.71 11.98 9.36
C MET A 237 -13.74 13.44 8.94
N ASP A 238 -14.68 14.21 9.50
CA ASP A 238 -14.91 15.60 9.09
C ASP A 238 -13.76 16.53 9.51
N ASP A 239 -13.26 16.36 10.73
CA ASP A 239 -12.24 17.25 11.30
C ASP A 239 -10.81 16.92 10.82
N TYR A 240 -10.51 15.63 10.51
CA TYR A 240 -9.12 15.20 10.24
C TYR A 240 -8.92 14.48 8.90
N LEU A 241 -9.84 13.60 8.46
CA LEU A 241 -9.54 12.67 7.39
C LEU A 241 -10.11 13.08 6.02
N THR A 242 -11.08 13.97 5.99
CA THR A 242 -11.68 14.43 4.72
C THR A 242 -10.74 15.34 3.94
N LEU A 243 -10.01 16.24 4.59
CA LEU A 243 -9.06 17.18 4.00
C LEU A 243 -9.59 17.82 2.70
N HIS A 244 -10.83 18.26 2.71
CA HIS A 244 -11.54 18.80 1.52
C HIS A 244 -11.61 17.86 0.30
N MET A 245 -11.32 16.58 0.44
CA MET A 245 -11.49 15.60 -0.64
C MET A 245 -12.98 15.50 -0.99
N PRO A 246 -13.38 15.72 -2.27
CA PRO A 246 -14.79 15.70 -2.65
C PRO A 246 -15.47 14.37 -2.32
N VAL A 247 -16.58 14.41 -1.63
CA VAL A 247 -17.43 13.25 -1.32
C VAL A 247 -18.27 12.87 -2.56
N GLY A 248 -18.56 11.58 -2.73
CA GLY A 248 -19.49 11.09 -3.75
C GLY A 248 -18.81 10.50 -5.00
N LYS A 249 -19.62 10.25 -6.04
CA LYS A 249 -19.18 9.54 -7.26
C LYS A 249 -18.08 10.29 -8.00
N LYS A 250 -17.15 9.53 -8.62
CA LYS A 250 -16.12 10.07 -9.52
C LYS A 250 -16.78 10.92 -10.61
N ARG A 251 -16.37 12.17 -10.76
CA ARG A 251 -16.81 13.00 -11.88
C ARG A 251 -16.06 12.55 -13.14
N SER A 252 -16.74 12.49 -14.27
CA SER A 252 -16.13 12.11 -15.56
C SER A 252 -14.96 13.00 -15.97
N ASN A 253 -14.95 14.24 -15.52
CA ASN A 253 -13.97 15.28 -15.88
C ASN A 253 -12.69 15.28 -15.04
N TYR A 254 -12.57 14.41 -14.04
CA TYR A 254 -11.35 14.36 -13.25
C TYR A 254 -10.16 13.86 -14.09
N SER A 255 -9.03 14.52 -13.94
CA SER A 255 -7.74 14.07 -14.49
C SER A 255 -7.37 12.70 -13.94
N LEU A 256 -6.37 12.05 -14.54
CA LEU A 256 -5.86 10.77 -14.04
C LEU A 256 -5.36 10.91 -12.58
N ILE A 257 -4.60 11.96 -12.30
CA ILE A 257 -4.08 12.24 -10.95
C ILE A 257 -5.21 12.41 -9.95
N GLN A 258 -6.22 13.23 -10.25
CA GLN A 258 -7.37 13.42 -9.36
C GLN A 258 -8.11 12.09 -9.09
N LYS A 259 -8.24 11.24 -10.11
CA LYS A 259 -8.85 9.89 -9.96
C LYS A 259 -7.99 9.00 -9.05
N MET A 260 -6.68 9.01 -9.22
CA MET A 260 -5.76 8.22 -8.40
C MET A 260 -5.77 8.67 -6.93
N LEU A 261 -5.72 9.98 -6.69
CA LEU A 261 -5.78 10.53 -5.34
C LEU A 261 -7.10 10.21 -4.64
N LYS A 262 -8.21 10.37 -5.36
CA LYS A 262 -9.56 10.13 -4.81
C LYS A 262 -9.89 8.64 -4.65
N ALA A 263 -9.27 7.74 -5.42
CA ALA A 263 -9.52 6.30 -5.31
C ALA A 263 -9.23 5.82 -3.89
N ASP A 264 -10.17 5.07 -3.32
CA ASP A 264 -10.03 4.47 -1.99
C ASP A 264 -9.75 5.47 -0.85
N TRP A 265 -10.14 6.75 -1.03
CA TRP A 265 -10.11 7.72 0.06
C TRP A 265 -11.02 7.24 1.19
N PRO A 266 -10.58 7.30 2.47
CA PRO A 266 -11.36 6.79 3.59
C PRO A 266 -12.72 7.50 3.72
N ASN A 267 -13.68 6.78 4.29
CA ASN A 267 -14.98 7.31 4.67
C ASN A 267 -15.47 6.59 5.94
N ALA A 268 -16.48 7.13 6.62
CA ALA A 268 -16.99 6.59 7.88
C ALA A 268 -17.36 5.10 7.78
N THR A 269 -17.99 4.67 6.67
CA THR A 269 -18.32 3.26 6.46
C THR A 269 -17.09 2.38 6.36
N SER A 270 -16.02 2.84 5.67
CA SER A 270 -14.78 2.08 5.56
C SER A 270 -14.07 1.96 6.92
N LEU A 271 -14.04 3.03 7.72
CA LEU A 271 -13.48 3.00 9.08
C LEU A 271 -14.25 2.04 9.99
N THR A 272 -15.59 2.11 9.97
CA THR A 272 -16.46 1.18 10.72
C THR A 272 -16.20 -0.28 10.32
N ASN A 273 -15.99 -0.56 9.03
CA ASN A 273 -15.68 -1.90 8.56
C ASN A 273 -14.30 -2.37 9.02
N ILE A 274 -13.30 -1.49 9.08
CA ILE A 274 -11.98 -1.80 9.60
C ILE A 274 -12.05 -2.08 11.11
N LEU A 275 -12.71 -1.21 11.89
CA LEU A 275 -12.91 -1.40 13.32
C LEU A 275 -13.60 -2.72 13.66
N ASN A 276 -14.51 -3.17 12.79
CA ASN A 276 -15.20 -4.46 12.92
C ASN A 276 -14.45 -5.62 12.23
N HIS A 277 -13.22 -5.44 11.81
CA HIS A 277 -12.39 -6.43 11.10
C HIS A 277 -13.04 -7.04 9.84
N LYS A 278 -13.95 -6.31 9.21
CA LYS A 278 -14.61 -6.70 7.95
C LYS A 278 -13.83 -6.26 6.71
N LYS A 279 -12.90 -5.34 6.88
CA LYS A 279 -12.04 -4.81 5.82
C LYS A 279 -10.65 -4.60 6.39
N ASP A 280 -9.64 -4.82 5.56
CA ASP A 280 -8.24 -4.56 5.90
C ASP A 280 -7.93 -3.07 5.91
N VAL A 281 -6.90 -2.69 6.65
CA VAL A 281 -6.37 -1.32 6.66
C VAL A 281 -5.61 -1.09 5.38
N SER A 282 -6.01 -0.08 4.60
CA SER A 282 -5.31 0.26 3.36
C SER A 282 -4.04 1.05 3.65
N ARG A 283 -3.03 0.88 2.79
CA ARG A 283 -1.80 1.67 2.82
C ARG A 283 -2.08 3.18 2.78
N LYS A 284 -3.03 3.60 1.94
CA LYS A 284 -3.46 5.00 1.83
C LYS A 284 -3.97 5.54 3.16
N LEU A 285 -4.77 4.76 3.89
CA LEU A 285 -5.27 5.17 5.20
C LEU A 285 -4.15 5.28 6.24
N LEU A 286 -3.18 4.35 6.28
CA LEU A 286 -2.04 4.46 7.18
C LEU A 286 -1.21 5.71 6.92
N LEU A 287 -0.92 6.00 5.66
CA LEU A 287 -0.18 7.20 5.27
C LEU A 287 -0.96 8.49 5.63
N LEU A 288 -2.28 8.49 5.43
CA LEU A 288 -3.11 9.63 5.80
C LEU A 288 -3.11 9.84 7.32
N LEU A 289 -3.26 8.76 8.08
CA LEU A 289 -3.21 8.82 9.54
C LEU A 289 -1.87 9.37 10.03
N TYR A 290 -0.77 8.92 9.45
CA TYR A 290 0.56 9.46 9.77
C TYR A 290 0.62 10.98 9.58
N ILE A 291 0.10 11.50 8.46
CA ILE A 291 0.08 12.94 8.17
C ILE A 291 -0.79 13.71 9.17
N VAL A 292 -1.99 13.23 9.46
CA VAL A 292 -2.94 13.97 10.32
C VAL A 292 -2.63 13.85 11.82
N THR A 293 -1.84 12.86 12.21
CA THR A 293 -1.32 12.73 13.58
C THR A 293 0.11 13.27 13.71
N GLU A 294 0.64 13.88 12.65
CA GLU A 294 1.99 14.48 12.61
C GLU A 294 3.10 13.54 13.10
N GLY A 295 2.95 12.25 12.79
CA GLY A 295 3.94 11.24 13.13
C GLY A 295 3.97 10.82 14.61
N VAL A 296 2.99 11.24 15.43
CA VAL A 296 2.85 10.90 16.87
C VAL A 296 2.74 9.39 17.14
N LEU A 297 2.77 8.55 16.13
CA LEU A 297 2.68 7.08 16.27
C LEU A 297 3.86 6.40 17.01
N ASN A 298 4.83 7.15 17.50
CA ASN A 298 6.10 6.61 17.97
C ASN A 298 6.36 6.80 19.47
N ASP A 299 5.61 6.10 20.32
CA ASP A 299 6.01 5.92 21.72
C ASP A 299 7.29 5.06 21.89
N ASP A 300 7.70 4.32 20.84
CA ASP A 300 8.83 3.38 20.89
C ASP A 300 10.14 3.90 20.27
N TYR A 301 10.12 5.06 19.61
CA TYR A 301 11.31 5.69 19.06
C TYR A 301 11.49 7.04 19.77
N ASP A 302 12.70 7.26 20.30
CA ASP A 302 13.08 8.51 20.96
C ASP A 302 12.47 9.71 20.22
N GLU A 303 11.80 10.59 20.97
CA GLU A 303 11.38 11.88 20.46
C GLU A 303 12.61 12.49 19.77
N LEU A 304 12.56 12.56 18.43
CA LEU A 304 13.56 13.33 17.74
C LEU A 304 13.42 14.75 18.23
N ASP A 305 14.54 15.29 18.67
CA ASP A 305 14.67 16.71 18.91
C ASP A 305 14.56 17.41 17.54
N GLU A 306 13.33 17.47 16.99
CA GLU A 306 13.01 18.06 15.68
C GLU A 306 13.51 19.50 15.57
N GLU A 307 13.68 20.14 16.72
CA GLU A 307 14.22 21.50 16.87
C GLU A 307 15.65 21.67 16.31
N TYR A 308 16.41 20.57 16.22
CA TYR A 308 17.81 20.59 15.74
C TYR A 308 17.98 20.03 14.31
N LEU A 309 16.91 19.52 13.68
CA LEU A 309 17.00 18.98 12.32
C LEU A 309 16.79 20.07 11.27
N THR A 310 17.55 20.02 10.19
CA THR A 310 17.27 20.81 8.98
C THR A 310 16.02 20.25 8.27
N ASP A 311 15.36 21.05 7.43
CA ASP A 311 14.18 20.60 6.66
C ASP A 311 14.45 19.33 5.85
N GLU A 312 15.66 19.20 5.27
CA GLU A 312 16.08 18.02 4.52
C GLU A 312 16.22 16.80 5.45
N GLN A 313 16.81 16.96 6.63
CA GLN A 313 16.96 15.88 7.61
C GLN A 313 15.60 15.44 8.17
N ARG A 314 14.67 16.38 8.38
CA ARG A 314 13.28 16.05 8.79
C ARG A 314 12.57 15.20 7.73
N LEU A 315 12.66 15.59 6.45
CA LEU A 315 12.05 14.83 5.36
C LEU A 315 12.61 13.42 5.27
N ASP A 316 13.94 13.26 5.35
CA ASP A 316 14.61 11.95 5.30
C ASP A 316 14.20 11.07 6.47
N GLU A 317 14.08 11.63 7.67
CA GLU A 317 13.67 10.92 8.87
C GLU A 317 12.22 10.43 8.77
N HIS A 318 11.28 11.31 8.38
CA HIS A 318 9.89 10.90 8.17
C HIS A 318 9.75 9.87 7.05
N TRP A 319 10.52 10.01 5.98
CA TRP A 319 10.57 9.01 4.90
C TRP A 319 11.01 7.65 5.44
N TRP A 320 12.08 7.62 6.22
CA TRP A 320 12.59 6.39 6.82
C TRP A 320 11.56 5.76 7.75
N ARG A 321 10.94 6.55 8.65
CA ARG A 321 9.91 6.07 9.59
C ARG A 321 8.70 5.49 8.89
N ILE A 322 8.17 6.18 7.90
CA ILE A 322 7.02 5.69 7.11
C ILE A 322 7.39 4.38 6.41
N ASN A 323 8.55 4.29 5.78
CA ASN A 323 8.97 3.07 5.12
C ASN A 323 9.17 1.92 6.11
N LEU A 324 9.63 2.19 7.33
CA LEU A 324 9.70 1.19 8.39
C LEU A 324 8.30 0.65 8.74
N ILE A 325 7.32 1.54 8.97
CA ILE A 325 5.93 1.16 9.23
C ILE A 325 5.34 0.33 8.07
N LEU A 326 5.54 0.79 6.83
CA LEU A 326 5.05 0.09 5.65
C LEU A 326 5.68 -1.30 5.51
N ASN A 327 6.98 -1.42 5.75
CA ASN A 327 7.69 -2.71 5.72
C ASN A 327 7.20 -3.66 6.82
N GLU A 328 6.97 -3.18 8.04
CA GLU A 328 6.39 -3.98 9.12
C GLU A 328 4.99 -4.49 8.77
N CYS A 329 4.22 -3.73 8.01
CA CYS A 329 2.91 -4.11 7.49
C CYS A 329 2.98 -4.97 6.23
N GLY A 330 4.17 -5.22 5.65
CA GLY A 330 4.30 -5.93 4.36
C GLY A 330 3.81 -5.13 3.16
N MET A 331 3.70 -3.81 3.29
CA MET A 331 3.25 -2.89 2.25
C MET A 331 4.43 -2.34 1.45
N ASN A 332 4.13 -1.80 0.26
CA ASN A 332 5.16 -1.16 -0.58
C ASN A 332 5.68 0.12 0.08
N GLU A 333 6.98 0.35 0.00
CA GLU A 333 7.60 1.62 0.38
C GLU A 333 7.07 2.80 -0.43
N LEU A 334 7.36 4.01 0.03
CA LEU A 334 7.00 5.24 -0.67
C LEU A 334 7.71 5.33 -2.03
N ASP A 335 6.96 5.67 -3.06
CA ASP A 335 7.44 5.88 -4.42
C ASP A 335 7.12 7.30 -4.89
N PRO A 336 8.13 8.17 -5.07
CA PRO A 336 7.92 9.54 -5.54
C PRO A 336 7.21 9.64 -6.90
N ARG A 337 7.09 8.53 -7.64
CA ARG A 337 6.37 8.45 -8.90
C ARG A 337 4.94 7.91 -8.76
N ASN A 338 4.49 7.70 -7.54
CA ASN A 338 3.08 7.49 -7.21
C ASN A 338 2.48 8.84 -6.80
N ALA A 339 1.33 9.23 -7.35
CA ALA A 339 0.75 10.55 -7.09
C ALA A 339 0.39 10.76 -5.62
N TYR A 340 -0.09 9.73 -4.93
CA TYR A 340 -0.44 9.83 -3.52
C TYR A 340 0.81 9.88 -2.64
N ASP A 341 1.80 9.03 -2.92
CA ASP A 341 3.07 9.02 -2.18
C ASP A 341 3.82 10.35 -2.35
N TRP A 342 3.80 10.90 -3.56
CA TRP A 342 4.39 12.22 -3.80
C TRP A 342 3.69 13.31 -2.97
N LEU A 343 2.36 13.27 -2.89
CA LEU A 343 1.60 14.21 -2.05
C LEU A 343 1.94 14.03 -0.55
N VAL A 344 2.07 12.79 -0.09
CA VAL A 344 2.53 12.49 1.28
C VAL A 344 3.91 13.08 1.52
N LEU A 345 4.89 12.77 0.67
CA LEU A 345 6.26 13.27 0.78
C LEU A 345 6.33 14.80 0.78
N TYR A 346 5.53 15.45 -0.09
CA TYR A 346 5.41 16.90 -0.08
C TYR A 346 4.91 17.43 1.26
N SER A 347 3.94 16.74 1.86
CA SER A 347 3.35 17.15 3.14
C SER A 347 4.31 16.97 4.32
N LEU A 348 5.22 16.00 4.26
CA LEU A 348 6.25 15.78 5.27
C LEU A 348 7.33 16.87 5.31
N ASN A 349 7.57 17.53 4.20
CA ASN A 349 8.53 18.64 4.12
C ASN A 349 7.92 19.91 4.73
N THR A 350 7.70 19.90 6.04
CA THR A 350 7.14 21.02 6.79
C THR A 350 8.21 22.06 7.14
N ASN A 351 7.77 23.28 7.33
CA ASN A 351 8.51 24.32 8.03
C ASN A 351 7.73 24.68 9.30
N ASP A 352 8.32 25.43 10.23
CA ASP A 352 7.73 25.75 11.54
C ASP A 352 6.40 26.52 11.49
N THR A 353 5.87 26.80 10.31
CA THR A 353 4.68 27.64 10.12
C THR A 353 3.43 26.89 9.69
N ILE A 354 3.55 25.71 9.07
CA ILE A 354 2.41 24.96 8.50
C ILE A 354 2.59 23.48 8.81
N GLY A 355 1.60 22.85 9.45
CA GLY A 355 1.59 21.42 9.74
C GLY A 355 1.45 20.52 8.50
N MET A 356 1.74 19.23 8.67
CA MET A 356 1.67 18.24 7.57
C MET A 356 0.27 18.13 6.98
N ASN A 357 -0.74 18.06 7.85
CA ASN A 357 -2.15 17.97 7.47
C ASN A 357 -2.61 19.20 6.68
N GLU A 358 -2.27 20.40 7.14
CA GLU A 358 -2.64 21.66 6.47
C GLU A 358 -2.00 21.75 5.08
N LYS A 359 -0.75 21.33 4.96
CA LYS A 359 -0.01 21.32 3.69
C LYS A 359 -0.64 20.37 2.67
N MET A 360 -1.05 19.17 3.11
CA MET A 360 -1.78 18.21 2.29
C MET A 360 -3.14 18.76 1.87
N GLU A 361 -3.87 19.33 2.81
CA GLU A 361 -5.19 19.91 2.59
C GLU A 361 -5.17 21.03 1.55
N GLN A 362 -4.22 21.95 1.64
CA GLN A 362 -4.05 23.04 0.66
C GLN A 362 -3.83 22.50 -0.75
N VAL A 363 -2.99 21.47 -0.94
CA VAL A 363 -2.80 20.85 -2.26
C VAL A 363 -4.09 20.22 -2.77
N ILE A 364 -4.83 19.52 -1.91
CA ILE A 364 -6.11 18.91 -2.28
C ILE A 364 -7.13 19.99 -2.69
N GLN A 365 -7.20 21.11 -1.99
CA GLN A 365 -8.07 22.24 -2.35
C GLN A 365 -7.75 22.79 -3.75
N PHE A 366 -6.47 22.96 -4.10
CA PHE A 366 -6.07 23.37 -5.45
C PHE A 366 -6.38 22.32 -6.51
N LEU A 367 -6.23 21.04 -6.18
CA LEU A 367 -6.53 19.95 -7.12
C LEU A 367 -8.05 19.76 -7.34
N PHE A 368 -8.87 20.04 -6.34
CA PHE A 368 -10.32 19.86 -6.35
C PHE A 368 -11.03 21.15 -5.98
N PRO A 369 -10.91 22.21 -6.79
CA PRO A 369 -11.55 23.47 -6.48
C PRO A 369 -13.07 23.30 -6.32
N SER A 370 -13.60 23.87 -5.25
CA SER A 370 -15.05 23.95 -5.03
C SER A 370 -15.67 24.82 -6.13
N HIS A 371 -16.56 24.26 -6.88
CA HIS A 371 -17.38 25.02 -7.86
C HIS A 371 -18.66 25.51 -7.20
#